data_978aa1709e974e28b8969f7d06217cd3
#
_entry.id   978aa1709e974e28b8969f7d06217cd3
#
_cell.length_a   1.000
_cell.length_b   1.000
_cell.length_c   1.000
_cell.angle_alpha   90.00
_cell.angle_beta   90.00
_cell.angle_gamma   90.00
#
_symmetry.space_group_name_H-M   'P 1'
#
loop_
_entity.id
_entity.type
_entity.pdbx_description
1 polymer ?
#
loop_
_entity_poly.entity_id
_entity_poly.type
_entity_poly.pdbx_seq_one_letter_code
_entity_poly.pdbx_strand_id
1 'polypeptide(L)'
;MNKLLAISLFCLASIGMRAQSNNGPFRAYIYNNEFDVYLRINFYEQNITVPGQDLYGQVPGYLGKKNNSFAWIITSATAKGDKAHLALINDYGSEDLTATLTRKNDSIFILKQEAGSTLKVPNKGKWQKLPKTLEFKRK
;
A
#
# COMPACT_ATOMS: atom_id res chain seq x y z
N MET A 1 -41.88 -14.51 -22.39
CA MET A 1 -41.89 -13.44 -21.40
C MET A 1 -41.05 -13.71 -20.17
N ASN A 2 -41.15 -14.87 -19.57
CA ASN A 2 -40.39 -15.21 -18.37
C ASN A 2 -38.87 -15.24 -18.58
N LYS A 3 -38.41 -15.58 -19.78
CA LYS A 3 -36.97 -15.64 -20.11
C LYS A 3 -36.31 -14.25 -20.15
N LEU A 4 -37.04 -13.21 -20.51
CA LEU A 4 -36.52 -11.84 -20.57
C LEU A 4 -36.32 -11.26 -19.17
N LEU A 5 -37.18 -11.59 -18.22
CA LEU A 5 -37.08 -11.16 -16.83
C LEU A 5 -35.85 -11.79 -16.12
N ALA A 6 -35.56 -13.03 -16.42
CA ALA A 6 -34.39 -13.72 -15.84
C ALA A 6 -33.06 -13.11 -16.32
N ILE A 7 -32.97 -12.69 -17.57
CA ILE A 7 -31.78 -12.04 -18.13
C ILE A 7 -31.53 -10.66 -17.48
N SER A 8 -32.58 -9.89 -17.24
CA SER A 8 -32.47 -8.59 -16.55
C SER A 8 -31.92 -8.72 -15.14
N LEU A 9 -32.36 -9.71 -14.38
CA LEU A 9 -31.87 -9.96 -13.03
C LEU A 9 -30.41 -10.33 -13.00
N PHE A 10 -29.95 -11.10 -13.95
CA PHE A 10 -28.54 -11.50 -14.06
C PHE A 10 -27.62 -10.29 -14.32
N CYS A 11 -28.02 -9.37 -15.18
CA CYS A 11 -27.24 -8.15 -15.46
C CYS A 11 -27.10 -7.26 -14.23
N LEU A 12 -28.14 -7.11 -13.42
CA LEU A 12 -28.11 -6.31 -12.19
C LEU A 12 -27.13 -6.88 -11.17
N ALA A 13 -27.07 -8.20 -11.01
CA ALA A 13 -26.14 -8.85 -10.10
C ALA A 13 -24.67 -8.60 -10.48
N SER A 14 -24.36 -8.60 -11.77
CA SER A 14 -23.01 -8.32 -12.28
C SER A 14 -22.55 -6.89 -11.98
N ILE A 15 -23.43 -5.91 -12.10
CA ILE A 15 -23.12 -4.51 -11.81
C ILE A 15 -22.85 -4.32 -10.31
N GLY A 16 -23.63 -4.96 -9.44
CA GLY A 16 -23.43 -4.89 -8.00
C GLY A 16 -22.06 -5.42 -7.54
N MET A 17 -21.56 -6.47 -8.16
CA MET A 17 -20.24 -7.04 -7.82
C MET A 17 -19.08 -6.10 -8.17
N ARG A 18 -19.18 -5.31 -9.25
CA ARG A 18 -18.14 -4.34 -9.62
C ARG A 18 -18.03 -3.19 -8.64
N ALA A 19 -19.13 -2.72 -8.07
CA ALA A 19 -19.14 -1.60 -7.15
C ALA A 19 -18.43 -1.91 -5.84
N GLN A 20 -18.31 -3.19 -5.43
CA GLN A 20 -17.69 -3.59 -4.18
C GLN A 20 -16.16 -3.73 -4.27
N SER A 21 -15.57 -3.83 -5.47
CA SER A 21 -14.15 -4.12 -5.64
C SER A 21 -13.22 -2.95 -5.33
N ASN A 22 -13.74 -1.70 -5.23
CA ASN A 22 -12.94 -0.50 -5.03
C ASN A 22 -12.95 0.02 -3.59
N ASN A 23 -13.62 -0.67 -2.67
CA ASN A 23 -13.74 -0.25 -1.28
C ASN A 23 -13.07 -1.25 -0.37
N GLY A 24 -12.00 -0.83 0.26
CA GLY A 24 -11.29 -1.67 1.20
C GLY A 24 -10.33 -0.85 2.07
N PRO A 25 -9.69 -1.49 3.05
CA PRO A 25 -8.85 -0.80 4.02
C PRO A 25 -7.55 -0.23 3.43
N PHE A 26 -7.10 -0.73 2.28
CA PHE A 26 -5.81 -0.36 1.73
C PHE A 26 -5.88 0.81 0.75
N ARG A 27 -6.72 1.77 1.06
CA ARG A 27 -6.76 3.10 0.49
C ARG A 27 -6.67 4.07 1.66
N ALA A 28 -5.45 4.51 1.97
CA ALA A 28 -5.22 5.19 3.23
C ALA A 28 -3.92 6.01 3.23
N TYR A 29 -3.86 6.93 4.16
CA TYR A 29 -2.66 7.60 4.61
C TYR A 29 -2.45 7.20 6.07
N ILE A 30 -1.38 6.46 6.34
CA ILE A 30 -1.10 5.92 7.67
C ILE A 30 0.30 6.31 8.09
N TYR A 31 0.52 6.45 9.40
CA TYR A 31 1.66 7.15 9.93
C TYR A 31 2.26 6.45 11.15
N ASN A 32 3.59 6.46 11.26
CA ASN A 32 4.34 6.00 12.43
C ASN A 32 5.14 7.18 13.00
N ASN A 33 4.81 7.58 14.23
CA ASN A 33 5.44 8.73 14.90
C ASN A 33 6.84 8.41 15.42
N GLU A 34 7.13 7.18 15.75
CA GLU A 34 8.42 6.81 16.34
C GLU A 34 9.57 7.03 15.34
N PHE A 35 9.36 6.69 14.09
CA PHE A 35 10.37 6.82 13.04
C PHE A 35 10.08 7.92 12.04
N ASP A 36 8.97 8.64 12.22
CA ASP A 36 8.50 9.68 11.30
C ASP A 36 8.43 9.20 9.85
N VAL A 37 7.87 8.01 9.67
CA VAL A 37 7.60 7.44 8.36
C VAL A 37 6.11 7.32 8.13
N TYR A 38 5.71 7.30 6.85
CA TYR A 38 4.30 7.18 6.49
C TYR A 38 4.15 6.31 5.25
N LEU A 39 2.97 5.75 5.11
CA LEU A 39 2.55 5.03 3.91
C LEU A 39 1.39 5.77 3.28
N ARG A 40 1.50 6.08 2.01
CA ARG A 40 0.41 6.56 1.18
C ARG A 40 0.07 5.48 0.18
N ILE A 41 -1.13 4.93 0.27
CA ILE A 41 -1.48 3.73 -0.48
C ILE A 41 -2.87 3.82 -1.10
N ASN A 42 -3.00 3.16 -2.24
CA ASN A 42 -4.26 2.74 -2.82
C ASN A 42 -4.01 1.46 -3.62
N PHE A 43 -4.18 0.32 -2.97
CA PHE A 43 -3.85 -0.97 -3.57
C PHE A 43 -4.89 -1.42 -4.60
N TYR A 44 -6.05 -0.77 -4.65
CA TYR A 44 -7.14 -1.13 -5.55
C TYR A 44 -7.01 -0.42 -6.89
N GLU A 45 -6.84 0.89 -6.88
CA GLU A 45 -6.69 1.69 -8.09
C GLU A 45 -5.25 1.83 -8.56
N GLN A 46 -4.28 1.70 -7.66
CA GLN A 46 -2.85 1.78 -7.95
C GLN A 46 -2.47 3.05 -8.71
N ASN A 47 -3.02 4.16 -8.27
CA ASN A 47 -2.93 5.46 -8.92
C ASN A 47 -2.13 6.48 -8.12
N ILE A 48 -1.21 6.02 -7.28
CA ILE A 48 -0.39 6.90 -6.45
C ILE A 48 0.84 7.34 -7.23
N THR A 49 1.08 8.65 -7.26
CA THR A 49 2.29 9.23 -7.82
C THR A 49 3.28 9.49 -6.69
N VAL A 50 4.50 8.97 -6.84
CA VAL A 50 5.56 9.17 -5.85
C VAL A 50 6.23 10.51 -6.13
N PRO A 51 6.25 11.46 -5.18
CA PRO A 51 6.87 12.76 -5.40
C PRO A 51 8.35 12.63 -5.77
N GLY A 52 8.76 13.32 -6.85
CA GLY A 52 10.14 13.30 -7.30
C GLY A 52 10.58 12.04 -8.03
N GLN A 53 9.66 11.12 -8.33
CA GLN A 53 9.96 9.85 -8.97
C GLN A 53 9.01 9.60 -10.13
N ASP A 54 9.52 9.65 -11.37
CA ASP A 54 8.72 9.47 -12.58
C ASP A 54 8.89 8.10 -13.22
N LEU A 55 9.95 7.38 -12.86
CA LEU A 55 10.35 6.15 -13.55
C LEU A 55 9.27 5.08 -13.52
N TYR A 56 8.59 4.93 -12.40
CA TYR A 56 7.58 3.88 -12.21
C TYR A 56 6.16 4.35 -12.52
N GLY A 57 5.97 5.66 -12.79
CA GLY A 57 4.65 6.21 -13.04
C GLY A 57 3.73 6.09 -11.83
N GLN A 58 2.49 5.68 -12.08
CA GLN A 58 1.53 5.43 -11.00
C GLN A 58 1.73 4.04 -10.42
N VAL A 59 1.72 3.96 -9.09
CA VAL A 59 2.05 2.76 -8.32
C VAL A 59 1.01 2.53 -7.22
N PRO A 60 1.02 1.34 -6.57
CA PRO A 60 0.14 1.09 -5.43
C PRO A 60 0.36 2.01 -4.24
N GLY A 61 1.56 2.54 -4.07
CA GLY A 61 1.86 3.43 -2.97
C GLY A 61 3.35 3.58 -2.71
N TYR A 62 3.68 4.25 -1.60
CA TYR A 62 5.08 4.40 -1.19
C TYR A 62 5.18 4.65 0.30
N LEU A 63 6.35 4.31 0.85
CA LEU A 63 6.75 4.66 2.20
C LEU A 63 7.67 5.87 2.12
N GLY A 64 7.27 6.94 2.79
CA GLY A 64 8.05 8.17 2.83
C GLY A 64 8.58 8.48 4.22
N LYS A 65 9.56 9.37 4.30
CA LYS A 65 10.12 9.90 5.54
C LYS A 65 9.73 11.36 5.66
N LYS A 66 9.23 11.76 6.82
CA LYS A 66 8.84 13.14 7.09
C LYS A 66 10.00 14.11 6.80
N ASN A 67 9.71 15.18 6.06
CA ASN A 67 10.68 16.22 5.69
C ASN A 67 11.88 15.68 4.91
N ASN A 68 11.68 14.62 4.13
CA ASN A 68 12.72 14.04 3.30
C ASN A 68 12.13 13.53 1.99
N SER A 69 12.87 13.68 0.90
CA SER A 69 12.40 13.26 -0.43
C SER A 69 12.64 11.77 -0.73
N PHE A 70 13.35 11.07 0.13
CA PHE A 70 13.62 9.64 -0.06
C PHE A 70 12.33 8.82 0.12
N ALA A 71 12.18 7.79 -0.71
CA ALA A 71 11.01 6.92 -0.63
C ALA A 71 11.36 5.48 -0.96
N TRP A 72 10.59 4.55 -0.38
CA TRP A 72 10.47 3.18 -0.84
C TRP A 72 9.19 3.07 -1.65
N ILE A 73 9.31 2.61 -2.88
CA ILE A 73 8.19 2.53 -3.81
C ILE A 73 7.56 1.14 -3.69
N ILE A 74 6.26 1.09 -3.49
CA ILE A 74 5.51 -0.17 -3.54
C ILE A 74 5.24 -0.44 -5.02
N THR A 75 5.96 -1.40 -5.59
CA THR A 75 5.86 -1.72 -7.01
C THR A 75 4.74 -2.71 -7.31
N SER A 76 4.37 -3.52 -6.34
CA SER A 76 3.20 -4.39 -6.46
C SER A 76 2.52 -4.56 -5.11
N ALA A 77 1.21 -4.75 -5.15
CA ALA A 77 0.41 -5.00 -3.96
C ALA A 77 -0.77 -5.88 -4.34
N THR A 78 -0.97 -6.94 -3.58
CA THR A 78 -2.13 -7.83 -3.72
C THR A 78 -2.86 -7.90 -2.40
N ALA A 79 -4.04 -7.29 -2.36
CA ALA A 79 -4.87 -7.22 -1.16
C ALA A 79 -5.93 -8.29 -1.17
N LYS A 80 -6.09 -8.97 -0.05
CA LYS A 80 -7.17 -9.94 0.18
C LYS A 80 -7.66 -9.79 1.61
N GLY A 81 -8.87 -9.28 1.77
CA GLY A 81 -9.42 -8.98 3.09
C GLY A 81 -8.59 -7.93 3.83
N ASP A 82 -8.11 -8.26 5.00
CA ASP A 82 -7.34 -7.37 5.86
C ASP A 82 -5.83 -7.50 5.69
N LYS A 83 -5.36 -8.26 4.72
CA LYS A 83 -3.94 -8.51 4.49
C LYS A 83 -3.56 -8.23 3.05
N ALA A 84 -2.41 -7.58 2.86
CA ALA A 84 -1.85 -7.33 1.55
C ALA A 84 -0.40 -7.79 1.48
N HIS A 85 -0.01 -8.38 0.35
CA HIS A 85 1.37 -8.75 0.05
C HIS A 85 1.98 -7.68 -0.85
N LEU A 86 3.16 -7.20 -0.47
CA LEU A 86 3.81 -6.06 -1.10
C LEU A 86 5.18 -6.43 -1.63
N ALA A 87 5.58 -5.81 -2.74
CA ALA A 87 6.97 -5.71 -3.14
C ALA A 87 7.36 -4.24 -3.12
N LEU A 88 8.52 -3.94 -2.56
CA LEU A 88 9.03 -2.58 -2.45
C LEU A 88 10.44 -2.50 -3.02
N ILE A 89 10.76 -1.35 -3.60
CA ILE A 89 12.10 -1.03 -4.09
C ILE A 89 12.48 0.35 -3.56
N ASN A 90 13.76 0.56 -3.25
CA ASN A 90 14.20 1.87 -2.80
C ASN A 90 14.26 2.87 -3.98
N ASP A 91 14.38 4.13 -3.64
CA ASP A 91 14.39 5.24 -4.60
C ASP A 91 15.53 5.14 -5.60
N TYR A 92 16.64 4.53 -5.21
CA TYR A 92 17.80 4.33 -6.08
C TYR A 92 17.70 3.09 -6.98
N GLY A 93 16.72 2.22 -6.75
CA GLY A 93 16.56 0.99 -7.50
C GLY A 93 17.57 -0.09 -7.18
N SER A 94 18.32 0.03 -6.09
CA SER A 94 19.42 -0.88 -5.74
C SER A 94 19.05 -1.94 -4.71
N GLU A 95 17.97 -1.75 -3.96
CA GLU A 95 17.53 -2.69 -2.92
C GLU A 95 16.03 -2.92 -3.02
N ASP A 96 15.62 -4.16 -2.83
CA ASP A 96 14.21 -4.52 -2.85
C ASP A 96 13.89 -5.49 -1.72
N LEU A 97 12.61 -5.57 -1.39
CA LEU A 97 12.13 -6.49 -0.38
C LEU A 97 10.66 -6.82 -0.61
N THR A 98 10.21 -7.88 0.06
CA THR A 98 8.80 -8.20 0.17
C THR A 98 8.33 -8.00 1.60
N ALA A 99 7.05 -7.66 1.76
CA ALA A 99 6.47 -7.38 3.06
C ALA A 99 4.98 -7.71 3.03
N THR A 100 4.38 -7.76 4.20
CA THR A 100 2.93 -7.83 4.36
C THR A 100 2.46 -6.62 5.13
N LEU A 101 1.28 -6.11 4.76
CA LEU A 101 0.60 -5.06 5.50
C LEU A 101 -0.74 -5.63 5.95
N THR A 102 -0.97 -5.65 7.25
CA THR A 102 -2.18 -6.21 7.84
C THR A 102 -2.96 -5.12 8.55
N ARG A 103 -4.24 -4.97 8.25
CA ARG A 103 -5.11 -4.09 9.03
C ARG A 103 -5.52 -4.82 10.31
N LYS A 104 -5.08 -4.29 11.44
CA LYS A 104 -5.44 -4.84 12.75
C LYS A 104 -6.84 -4.39 13.18
N ASN A 105 -7.18 -3.14 12.92
CA ASN A 105 -8.50 -2.55 13.14
C ASN A 105 -8.65 -1.31 12.25
N ASP A 106 -9.70 -0.52 12.45
CA ASP A 106 -9.99 0.63 11.58
C ASP A 106 -8.89 1.69 11.59
N SER A 107 -8.06 1.74 12.62
CA SER A 107 -7.04 2.77 12.81
C SER A 107 -5.62 2.25 12.70
N ILE A 108 -5.38 0.94 12.85
CA ILE A 108 -4.03 0.40 13.03
C ILE A 108 -3.72 -0.62 11.95
N PHE A 109 -2.53 -0.45 11.35
CA PHE A 109 -1.96 -1.35 10.34
C PHE A 109 -0.57 -1.80 10.81
N ILE A 110 -0.24 -3.04 10.52
CA ILE A 110 1.07 -3.63 10.85
C ILE A 110 1.81 -3.98 9.58
N LEU A 111 2.99 -3.38 9.40
CA LEU A 111 3.89 -3.72 8.30
C LEU A 111 4.94 -4.70 8.80
N LYS A 112 5.05 -5.83 8.13
CA LYS A 112 6.04 -6.86 8.46
C LYS A 112 6.92 -7.14 7.25
N GLN A 113 8.23 -6.94 7.41
CA GLN A 113 9.21 -7.26 6.38
C GLN A 113 9.40 -8.77 6.32
N GLU A 114 9.33 -9.35 5.10
CA GLU A 114 9.38 -10.80 4.92
C GLU A 114 10.74 -11.25 4.40
N ALA A 115 11.15 -10.80 3.22
CA ALA A 115 12.38 -11.26 2.57
C ALA A 115 13.03 -10.12 1.78
N GLY A 116 14.33 -10.24 1.53
CA GLY A 116 15.09 -9.25 0.79
C GLY A 116 15.85 -8.28 1.68
N SER A 117 16.01 -7.04 1.21
CA SER A 117 16.70 -5.99 1.95
C SER A 117 15.90 -5.55 3.17
N THR A 118 16.56 -4.86 4.10
CA THR A 118 15.92 -4.25 5.26
C THR A 118 15.48 -2.84 4.91
N LEU A 119 14.27 -2.46 5.28
CA LEU A 119 13.81 -1.08 5.17
C LEU A 119 14.70 -0.17 6.02
N LYS A 120 15.21 0.87 5.39
CA LYS A 120 16.00 1.90 6.06
C LYS A 120 15.66 3.25 5.47
N VAL A 121 15.73 4.29 6.27
CA VAL A 121 15.38 5.64 5.89
C VAL A 121 16.46 6.61 6.36
N PRO A 122 16.63 7.76 5.68
CA PRO A 122 17.55 8.78 6.17
C PRO A 122 17.06 9.37 7.50
N ASN A 123 17.99 9.55 8.42
CA ASN A 123 17.71 10.21 9.69
C ASN A 123 18.96 10.95 10.16
N LYS A 124 18.91 12.29 10.14
CA LYS A 124 20.01 13.16 10.58
C LYS A 124 21.35 12.83 9.90
N GLY A 125 21.32 12.64 8.58
CA GLY A 125 22.50 12.36 7.78
C GLY A 125 22.99 10.93 7.82
N LYS A 126 22.25 10.03 8.45
CA LYS A 126 22.59 8.61 8.56
C LYS A 126 21.44 7.74 8.10
N TRP A 127 21.73 6.51 7.69
CA TRP A 127 20.71 5.52 7.41
C TRP A 127 20.25 4.85 8.69
N GLN A 128 18.95 4.87 8.92
CA GLN A 128 18.31 4.22 10.07
C GLN A 128 17.52 3.01 9.60
N LYS A 129 17.86 1.84 10.12
CA LYS A 129 17.08 0.62 9.84
C LYS A 129 15.77 0.67 10.60
N LEU A 130 14.69 0.29 9.93
CA LEU A 130 13.39 0.16 10.57
C LEU A 130 13.22 -1.23 11.18
N PRO A 131 12.46 -1.37 12.27
CA PRO A 131 12.15 -2.67 12.84
C PRO A 131 11.46 -3.57 11.83
N LYS A 132 11.66 -4.88 11.96
CA LYS A 132 11.05 -5.87 11.08
C LYS A 132 9.52 -5.78 11.08
N THR A 133 8.93 -5.44 12.22
CA THR A 133 7.50 -5.21 12.39
C THR A 133 7.29 -3.78 12.84
N LEU A 134 6.45 -3.05 12.12
CA LEU A 134 6.23 -1.63 12.36
C LEU A 134 4.73 -1.32 12.33
N GLU A 135 4.27 -0.60 13.36
CA GLU A 135 2.88 -0.21 13.47
C GLU A 135 2.64 1.16 12.86
N PHE A 136 1.56 1.28 12.08
CA PHE A 136 1.09 2.54 11.51
C PHE A 136 -0.32 2.83 12.00
N LYS A 137 -0.63 4.11 12.16
CA LYS A 137 -1.97 4.58 12.51
C LYS A 137 -2.55 5.41 11.38
N ARG A 138 -3.85 5.26 11.18
CA ARG A 138 -4.59 6.13 10.25
C ARG A 138 -4.59 7.55 10.79
N LYS A 139 -4.35 8.48 9.90
CA LYS A 139 -4.30 9.89 10.25
C LYS A 139 -5.67 10.54 10.20
#